data_cbd052c6373312dc2e219653f11adc88
#
_entry.id   cbd052c6373312dc2e219653f11adc88
#
_cell.length_a   1.000
_cell.length_b   1.000
_cell.length_c   1.000
_cell.angle_alpha   90.00
_cell.angle_beta   90.00
_cell.angle_gamma   90.00
#
_symmetry.space_group_name_H-M   'P 1'
#
loop_
_entity.id
_entity.type
_entity.pdbx_description
1 polymer ?
#
loop_
_entity_poly.entity_id
_entity_poly.type
_entity_poly.pdbx_seq_one_letter_code
_entity_poly.pdbx_strand_id
1 'polypeptide(L)'
;DQALDICENLGETVGVAIDVYHVWWDPQLANAIARAGRMNRIFAHHICDWLVPTRDMLLDRGMMGDGVIDLPAIRKMVEDAGFFGPQEVEIFSAENWWKRPGDEVLAVIKQRVASVC
;
A
#
# COMPACT_ATOMS: atom_id res chain seq x y z
N ASP A 1 -8.47 10.01 -7.92
CA ASP A 1 -8.28 11.27 -8.66
C ASP A 1 -8.42 12.51 -7.77
N GLN A 2 -9.43 12.63 -6.90
CA GLN A 2 -9.62 13.83 -6.06
C GLN A 2 -8.36 14.25 -5.26
N ALA A 3 -7.64 13.30 -4.67
CA ALA A 3 -6.39 13.61 -3.95
C ALA A 3 -5.33 14.22 -4.88
N LEU A 4 -5.24 13.74 -6.12
CA LEU A 4 -4.31 14.28 -7.12
C LEU A 4 -4.72 15.68 -7.59
N ASP A 5 -6.02 15.95 -7.73
CA ASP A 5 -6.54 17.28 -8.04
C ASP A 5 -6.16 18.27 -6.93
N ILE A 6 -6.23 17.84 -5.67
CA ILE A 6 -5.79 18.65 -4.52
C ILE A 6 -4.27 18.91 -4.59
N CYS A 7 -3.47 17.88 -4.91
CA CYS A 7 -2.01 18.04 -5.05
C CYS A 7 -1.64 19.05 -6.15
N GLU A 8 -2.33 19.00 -7.30
CA GLU A 8 -2.10 19.96 -8.39
C GLU A 8 -2.35 21.40 -7.95
N ASN A 9 -3.41 21.61 -7.15
CA ASN A 9 -3.80 22.95 -6.70
C ASN A 9 -2.91 23.52 -5.57
N LEU A 10 -2.31 22.66 -4.74
CA LEU A 10 -1.53 23.05 -3.56
C LEU A 10 -0.02 23.17 -3.80
N GLY A 11 0.46 22.83 -4.99
CA GLY A 11 1.87 22.97 -5.35
C GLY A 11 2.76 21.79 -4.95
N GLU A 12 4.06 21.95 -5.11
CA GLU A 12 5.03 20.84 -5.16
C GLU A 12 5.36 20.16 -3.84
N THR A 13 4.96 20.71 -2.74
CA THR A 13 5.22 20.18 -1.40
C THR A 13 4.17 19.17 -0.92
N VAL A 14 3.11 18.95 -1.71
CA VAL A 14 2.02 18.04 -1.40
C VAL A 14 2.01 16.87 -2.37
N GLY A 15 1.95 15.67 -1.86
CA GLY A 15 1.88 14.43 -2.65
C GLY A 15 0.89 13.44 -2.06
N VAL A 16 0.83 12.26 -2.65
CA VAL A 16 -0.07 11.18 -2.23
C VAL A 16 0.73 10.02 -1.63
N ALA A 17 0.15 9.40 -0.61
CA ALA A 17 0.51 8.06 -0.17
C ALA A 17 -0.37 7.06 -0.92
N ILE A 18 0.25 6.09 -1.57
CA ILE A 18 -0.46 4.97 -2.17
C ILE A 18 -0.55 3.88 -1.12
N ASP A 19 -1.69 3.77 -0.45
CA ASP A 19 -1.98 2.69 0.50
C ASP A 19 -2.79 1.62 -0.24
N VAL A 20 -2.19 0.44 -0.44
CA VAL A 20 -2.83 -0.65 -1.18
C VAL A 20 -4.18 -1.04 -0.58
N TYR A 21 -4.33 -0.97 0.75
CA TYR A 21 -5.56 -1.32 1.44
C TYR A 21 -6.77 -0.50 1.01
N HIS A 22 -6.53 0.75 0.66
CA HIS A 22 -7.60 1.70 0.30
C HIS A 22 -7.87 1.79 -1.20
N VAL A 23 -6.99 1.22 -2.04
CA VAL A 23 -7.06 1.45 -3.49
C VAL A 23 -7.02 0.19 -4.36
N TRP A 24 -6.70 -1.00 -3.81
CA TRP A 24 -6.50 -2.23 -4.59
C TRP A 24 -7.67 -2.61 -5.49
N TRP A 25 -8.88 -2.26 -5.11
CA TRP A 25 -10.15 -2.57 -5.79
C TRP A 25 -10.53 -1.54 -6.87
N ASP A 26 -9.82 -0.41 -6.98
CA ASP A 26 -10.17 0.65 -7.91
C ASP A 26 -9.73 0.28 -9.34
N PRO A 27 -10.67 0.15 -10.31
CA PRO A 27 -10.32 -0.17 -11.69
C PRO A 27 -9.49 0.93 -12.39
N GLN A 28 -9.42 2.15 -11.81
CA GLN A 28 -8.61 3.25 -12.33
C GLN A 28 -7.24 3.38 -11.63
N LEU A 29 -6.90 2.45 -10.74
CA LEU A 29 -5.67 2.53 -9.94
C LEU A 29 -4.43 2.75 -10.80
N ALA A 30 -4.24 1.97 -11.87
CA ALA A 30 -3.08 2.10 -12.75
C ALA A 30 -2.98 3.50 -13.37
N ASN A 31 -4.11 4.07 -13.81
CA ASN A 31 -4.16 5.42 -14.39
C ASN A 31 -3.84 6.50 -13.35
N ALA A 32 -4.36 6.35 -12.13
CA ALA A 32 -4.10 7.27 -11.02
C ALA A 32 -2.63 7.24 -10.59
N ILE A 33 -2.03 6.05 -10.47
CA ILE A 33 -0.60 5.90 -10.16
C ILE A 33 0.27 6.53 -11.27
N ALA A 34 -0.03 6.25 -12.53
CA ALA A 34 0.69 6.84 -13.66
C ALA A 34 0.57 8.37 -13.69
N ARG A 35 -0.60 8.93 -13.33
CA ARG A 35 -0.80 10.38 -13.19
C ARG A 35 0.05 10.94 -12.06
N ALA A 36 0.04 10.32 -10.88
CA ALA A 36 0.85 10.72 -9.73
C ALA A 36 2.35 10.71 -10.06
N GLY A 37 2.81 9.69 -10.80
CA GLY A 37 4.21 9.60 -11.28
C GLY A 37 4.59 10.74 -12.22
N ARG A 38 3.75 11.04 -13.24
CA ARG A 38 3.99 12.18 -14.15
C ARG A 38 4.08 13.52 -13.43
N MET A 39 3.35 13.66 -12.34
CA MET A 39 3.38 14.85 -11.49
C MET A 39 4.56 14.85 -10.50
N ASN A 40 5.28 13.74 -10.38
CA ASN A 40 6.29 13.50 -9.34
C ASN A 40 5.72 13.69 -7.91
N ARG A 41 4.55 13.10 -7.66
CA ARG A 41 3.76 13.29 -6.42
C ARG A 41 3.50 12.01 -5.62
N ILE A 42 4.17 10.91 -5.91
CA ILE A 42 4.14 9.74 -5.06
C ILE A 42 5.15 9.95 -3.94
N PHE A 43 4.68 10.10 -2.70
CA PHE A 43 5.55 10.40 -1.55
C PHE A 43 5.66 9.22 -0.58
N ALA A 44 4.70 8.29 -0.61
CA ALA A 44 4.74 7.08 0.19
C ALA A 44 4.02 5.92 -0.53
N HIS A 45 4.43 4.70 -0.20
CA HIS A 45 3.77 3.47 -0.64
C HIS A 45 3.60 2.56 0.57
N HIS A 46 2.35 2.40 1.04
CA HIS A 46 1.99 1.55 2.17
C HIS A 46 1.50 0.20 1.68
N ILE A 47 1.99 -0.87 2.28
CA ILE A 47 1.67 -2.25 1.91
C ILE A 47 1.13 -3.06 3.09
N CYS A 48 0.11 -3.84 2.82
CA CYS A 48 -0.50 -4.85 3.67
C CYS A 48 -1.36 -5.75 2.77
N ASP A 49 -2.27 -6.53 3.34
CA ASP A 49 -3.19 -7.32 2.54
C ASP A 49 -4.64 -7.18 3.00
N TRP A 50 -5.58 -7.47 2.10
CA TRP A 50 -7.01 -7.48 2.35
C TRP A 50 -7.52 -8.90 2.58
N LEU A 51 -7.96 -9.19 3.80
CA LEU A 51 -8.46 -10.52 4.17
C LEU A 51 -9.91 -10.75 3.69
N VAL A 52 -10.18 -11.96 3.25
CA VAL A 52 -11.53 -12.41 2.89
C VAL A 52 -11.86 -13.70 3.65
N PRO A 53 -12.92 -13.73 4.47
CA PRO A 53 -13.83 -12.62 4.79
C PRO A 53 -13.17 -11.54 5.66
N THR A 54 -13.55 -10.28 5.43
CA THR A 54 -13.13 -9.15 6.27
C THR A 54 -14.04 -9.08 7.49
N ARG A 55 -13.46 -9.07 8.69
CA ARG A 55 -14.19 -9.01 9.96
C ARG A 55 -14.32 -7.59 10.49
N ASP A 56 -13.31 -6.77 10.27
CA ASP A 56 -13.28 -5.37 10.66
C ASP A 56 -12.54 -4.55 9.58
N MET A 57 -13.16 -3.48 9.11
CA MET A 57 -12.64 -2.66 8.01
C MET A 57 -11.38 -1.86 8.39
N LEU A 58 -11.11 -1.69 9.67
CA LEU A 58 -9.94 -0.95 10.13
C LEU A 58 -8.89 -1.87 10.74
N LEU A 59 -9.30 -2.84 11.55
CA LEU A 59 -8.43 -3.58 12.47
C LEU A 59 -8.22 -5.04 12.06
N ASP A 60 -8.52 -5.41 10.81
CA ASP A 60 -8.36 -6.79 10.30
C ASP A 60 -7.51 -6.81 9.02
N ARG A 61 -6.46 -5.98 8.94
CA ARG A 61 -5.51 -6.03 7.83
C ARG A 61 -4.64 -7.29 7.90
N GLY A 62 -4.36 -7.88 6.75
CA GLY A 62 -3.49 -9.05 6.60
C GLY A 62 -2.02 -8.67 6.42
N MET A 63 -1.12 -9.59 6.76
CA MET A 63 0.26 -9.57 6.30
C MET A 63 0.29 -9.78 4.79
N MET A 64 1.26 -9.20 4.10
CA MET A 64 1.43 -9.36 2.66
C MET A 64 1.41 -10.84 2.27
N GLY A 65 0.49 -11.22 1.36
CA GLY A 65 0.25 -12.59 0.90
C GLY A 65 -0.73 -13.41 1.73
N ASP A 66 -1.38 -12.84 2.74
CA ASP A 66 -2.45 -13.50 3.49
C ASP A 66 -3.85 -13.24 2.88
N GLY A 67 -3.97 -12.32 1.95
CA GLY A 67 -5.25 -11.87 1.39
C GLY A 67 -5.33 -11.94 -0.14
N VAL A 68 -6.00 -10.96 -0.73
CA VAL A 68 -6.38 -10.98 -2.15
C VAL A 68 -5.77 -9.86 -2.99
N ILE A 69 -4.95 -9.01 -2.42
CA ILE A 69 -4.32 -7.90 -3.15
C ILE A 69 -3.21 -8.43 -4.06
N ASP A 70 -3.22 -8.05 -5.32
CA ASP A 70 -2.09 -8.30 -6.24
C ASP A 70 -0.96 -7.29 -5.97
N LEU A 71 -0.20 -7.55 -4.90
CA LEU A 71 0.89 -6.68 -4.45
C LEU A 71 2.00 -6.54 -5.51
N PRO A 72 2.45 -7.61 -6.20
CA PRO A 72 3.46 -7.47 -7.25
C PRO A 72 3.00 -6.57 -8.39
N ALA A 73 1.74 -6.66 -8.80
CA ALA A 73 1.21 -5.81 -9.87
C ALA A 73 1.18 -4.33 -9.46
N ILE A 74 0.72 -4.04 -8.22
CA ILE A 74 0.66 -2.65 -7.73
C ILE A 74 2.08 -2.10 -7.55
N ARG A 75 3.00 -2.86 -6.97
CA ARG A 75 4.40 -2.49 -6.86
C ARG A 75 4.99 -2.11 -8.22
N LYS A 76 4.76 -2.96 -9.23
CA LYS A 76 5.23 -2.67 -10.59
C LYS A 76 4.67 -1.35 -11.13
N MET A 77 3.38 -1.07 -10.91
CA MET A 77 2.78 0.21 -11.32
C MET A 77 3.47 1.40 -10.66
N VAL A 78 3.79 1.29 -9.37
CA VAL A 78 4.46 2.33 -8.58
C VAL A 78 5.90 2.55 -9.03
N GLU A 79 6.64 1.47 -9.29
CA GLU A 79 8.01 1.52 -9.84
C GLU A 79 8.04 2.09 -11.27
N ASP A 80 7.12 1.64 -12.15
CA ASP A 80 6.97 2.18 -13.51
C ASP A 80 6.61 3.67 -13.52
N ALA A 81 5.93 4.14 -12.47
CA ALA A 81 5.62 5.56 -12.25
C ALA A 81 6.81 6.38 -11.69
N GLY A 82 7.95 5.75 -11.46
CA GLY A 82 9.20 6.42 -11.03
C GLY A 82 9.39 6.55 -9.52
N PHE A 83 8.59 5.88 -8.69
CA PHE A 83 8.80 5.89 -7.24
C PHE A 83 9.63 4.67 -6.81
N PHE A 84 10.81 4.94 -6.24
CA PHE A 84 11.74 3.95 -5.70
C PHE A 84 12.02 4.19 -4.22
N GLY A 85 11.12 4.87 -3.53
CA GLY A 85 11.18 5.08 -2.09
C GLY A 85 10.88 3.81 -1.29
N PRO A 86 10.93 3.89 0.04
CA PRO A 86 10.64 2.75 0.91
C PRO A 86 9.18 2.31 0.76
N GLN A 87 8.97 1.00 0.89
CA GLN A 87 7.64 0.43 1.09
C GLN A 87 7.40 0.33 2.60
N GLU A 88 6.35 0.96 3.07
CA GLU A 88 5.99 1.00 4.48
C GLU A 88 4.93 -0.07 4.78
N VAL A 89 5.25 -0.98 5.70
CA VAL A 89 4.30 -2.03 6.09
C VAL A 89 3.35 -1.47 7.13
N GLU A 90 2.06 -1.42 6.80
CA GLU A 90 1.02 -0.86 7.65
C GLU A 90 -0.10 -1.89 7.94
N ILE A 91 0.06 -2.67 9.01
CA ILE A 91 -0.84 -3.77 9.36
C ILE A 91 -1.59 -3.47 10.67
N PHE A 92 -2.80 -2.91 10.56
CA PHE A 92 -3.74 -2.80 11.69
C PHE A 92 -4.46 -4.13 11.88
N SER A 93 -4.02 -4.94 12.85
CA SER A 93 -4.45 -6.33 13.02
C SER A 93 -4.62 -6.68 14.49
N ALA A 94 -5.72 -6.21 15.08
CA ALA A 94 -5.98 -6.30 16.51
C ALA A 94 -6.12 -7.75 17.00
N GLU A 95 -6.67 -8.65 16.17
CA GLU A 95 -6.93 -10.02 16.56
C GLU A 95 -5.84 -11.01 16.14
N ASN A 96 -4.80 -10.57 15.42
CA ASN A 96 -3.72 -11.42 14.95
C ASN A 96 -2.33 -10.78 15.16
N TRP A 97 -1.88 -9.93 14.23
CA TRP A 97 -0.48 -9.50 14.18
C TRP A 97 -0.07 -8.64 15.37
N TRP A 98 -0.97 -7.82 15.92
CA TRP A 98 -0.70 -7.01 17.11
C TRP A 98 -0.59 -7.83 18.42
N LYS A 99 -1.06 -9.09 18.40
CA LYS A 99 -0.95 -10.00 19.56
C LYS A 99 0.34 -10.81 19.57
N ARG A 100 1.13 -10.74 18.50
CA ARG A 100 2.37 -11.50 18.37
C ARG A 100 3.58 -10.72 18.87
N PRO A 101 4.65 -11.41 19.29
CA PRO A 101 5.92 -10.75 19.62
C PRO A 101 6.44 -9.92 18.43
N GLY A 102 6.90 -8.70 18.69
CA GLY A 102 7.37 -7.78 17.63
C GLY A 102 8.49 -8.35 16.77
N ASP A 103 9.42 -9.09 17.36
CA ASP A 103 10.53 -9.73 16.63
C ASP A 103 10.03 -10.79 15.64
N GLU A 104 9.00 -11.58 16.03
CA GLU A 104 8.35 -12.53 15.12
C GLU A 104 7.69 -11.80 13.95
N VAL A 105 6.91 -10.75 14.23
CA VAL A 105 6.25 -9.94 13.20
C VAL A 105 7.26 -9.36 12.24
N LEU A 106 8.35 -8.78 12.73
CA LEU A 106 9.41 -8.21 11.90
C LEU A 106 10.10 -9.25 11.02
N ALA A 107 10.35 -10.46 11.54
CA ALA A 107 10.91 -11.56 10.75
C ALA A 107 10.00 -11.98 9.61
N VAL A 108 8.67 -12.08 9.87
CA VAL A 108 7.68 -12.42 8.85
C VAL A 108 7.56 -11.29 7.82
N ILE A 109 7.54 -10.02 8.23
CA ILE A 109 7.52 -8.87 7.32
C ILE A 109 8.69 -8.96 6.33
N LYS A 110 9.93 -9.14 6.81
CA LYS A 110 11.12 -9.25 5.95
C LYS A 110 11.01 -10.39 4.94
N GLN A 111 10.52 -11.55 5.38
CA GLN A 111 10.31 -12.70 4.50
C GLN A 111 9.26 -12.39 3.42
N ARG A 112 8.12 -11.81 3.81
CA ARG A 112 7.00 -11.55 2.90
C ARG A 112 7.32 -10.46 1.88
N VAL A 113 7.97 -9.39 2.29
CA VAL A 113 8.45 -8.35 1.34
C VAL A 113 9.37 -8.95 0.28
N ALA A 114 10.23 -9.89 0.64
CA ALA A 114 11.15 -10.52 -0.31
C ALA A 114 10.49 -11.55 -1.24
N SER A 115 9.35 -12.14 -0.86
CA SER A 115 8.75 -13.28 -1.58
C SER A 115 7.38 -13.00 -2.20
N VAL A 116 6.69 -11.96 -1.78
CA VAL A 116 5.29 -11.70 -2.15
C VAL A 116 5.09 -10.31 -2.73
N CYS A 117 5.97 -9.36 -2.44
CA CYS A 117 5.81 -7.97 -2.91
C CYS A 117 6.71 -7.62 -4.07
#